data_f2087a018f3445fc228fafb885fa94e1
#
_entry.id   f2087a018f3445fc228fafb885fa94e1
#
_cell.length_a   1.000
_cell.length_b   1.000
_cell.length_c   1.000
_cell.angle_alpha   90.00
_cell.angle_beta   90.00
_cell.angle_gamma   90.00
#
_symmetry.space_group_name_H-M   'P 1'
#
loop_
_entity.id
_entity.type
_entity.pdbx_description
1 polymer ?
#
loop_
_entity_poly.entity_id
_entity_poly.type
_entity_poly.pdbx_seq_one_letter_code
_entity_poly.pdbx_strand_id
1 'polypeptide(L)'
;MYAIVEIRGKQYKVQEGDIVFVDRMDEIEEGKEVTFDKVLFLSDGKKVTIGEDTVKGAKVKATVIGHGKSKKILVFKYKAKKNERKMRGHRQPYTKIQIEKIMTSADKAKKTESADSKSDVKVEEKKETTKKTSTSAKKTVATTKKTTKKEETK
;
A
#
# COMPACT_ATOMS: atom_id res chain seq x y z
N MET A 1 -12.85 12.52 -13.34
CA MET A 1 -12.15 11.43 -14.05
C MET A 1 -12.49 10.10 -13.40
N TYR A 2 -12.74 9.03 -14.18
CA TYR A 2 -12.91 7.71 -13.60
C TYR A 2 -12.13 6.67 -14.38
N ALA A 3 -11.73 5.61 -13.69
CA ALA A 3 -10.99 4.49 -14.26
C ALA A 3 -11.63 3.15 -13.87
N ILE A 4 -11.41 2.12 -14.68
CA ILE A 4 -11.68 0.74 -14.32
C ILE A 4 -10.35 0.05 -14.13
N VAL A 5 -10.12 -0.45 -12.93
CA VAL A 5 -8.86 -1.06 -12.51
C VAL A 5 -9.10 -2.50 -12.12
N GLU A 6 -8.20 -3.38 -12.51
CA GLU A 6 -8.19 -4.76 -12.04
C GLU A 6 -7.32 -4.89 -10.80
N ILE A 7 -7.94 -5.29 -9.69
CA ILE A 7 -7.27 -5.54 -8.42
C ILE A 7 -7.57 -6.97 -7.99
N ARG A 8 -6.53 -7.80 -7.88
CA ARG A 8 -6.64 -9.21 -7.50
C ARG A 8 -7.68 -10.00 -8.33
N GLY A 9 -7.71 -9.77 -9.65
CA GLY A 9 -8.63 -10.47 -10.56
C GLY A 9 -10.07 -9.98 -10.54
N LYS A 10 -10.36 -8.88 -9.82
CA LYS A 10 -11.66 -8.22 -9.81
C LYS A 10 -11.55 -6.82 -10.36
N GLN A 11 -12.56 -6.41 -11.13
CA GLN A 11 -12.61 -5.09 -11.73
C GLN A 11 -13.39 -4.13 -10.84
N TYR A 12 -12.83 -2.94 -10.62
CA TYR A 12 -13.43 -1.88 -9.82
C TYR A 12 -13.49 -0.60 -10.64
N LYS A 13 -14.65 0.03 -10.64
CA LYS A 13 -14.80 1.40 -11.13
C LYS A 13 -14.41 2.35 -10.00
N VAL A 14 -13.43 3.21 -10.24
CA VAL A 14 -12.87 4.10 -9.23
C VAL A 14 -12.79 5.53 -9.73
N GLN A 15 -12.95 6.48 -8.81
CA GLN A 15 -12.73 7.91 -9.00
C GLN A 15 -11.70 8.41 -8.00
N GLU A 16 -11.13 9.58 -8.24
CA GLU A 16 -10.24 10.23 -7.28
C GLU A 16 -11.01 10.59 -6.01
N GLY A 17 -10.45 10.23 -4.85
CA GLY A 17 -11.07 10.42 -3.55
C GLY A 17 -11.99 9.29 -3.09
N ASP A 18 -12.30 8.31 -3.95
CA ASP A 18 -13.18 7.19 -3.59
C ASP A 18 -12.54 6.24 -2.59
N ILE A 19 -13.40 5.68 -1.74
CA ILE A 19 -13.03 4.61 -0.82
C ILE A 19 -13.61 3.30 -1.33
N VAL A 20 -12.74 2.33 -1.62
CA VAL A 20 -13.11 1.04 -2.20
C VAL A 20 -12.72 -0.11 -1.28
N PHE A 21 -13.57 -1.12 -1.20
CA PHE A 21 -13.31 -2.36 -0.49
C PHE A 21 -12.86 -3.42 -1.48
N VAL A 22 -11.62 -3.88 -1.34
CA VAL A 22 -11.01 -4.89 -2.20
C VAL A 22 -10.72 -6.16 -1.41
N ASP A 23 -10.45 -7.25 -2.10
CA ASP A 23 -10.03 -8.48 -1.44
C ASP A 23 -8.74 -8.23 -0.64
N ARG A 24 -8.62 -8.89 0.50
CA ARG A 24 -7.54 -8.64 1.45
C ARG A 24 -6.15 -8.76 0.80
N MET A 25 -5.34 -7.76 1.02
CA MET A 25 -3.93 -7.69 0.62
C MET A 25 -3.06 -7.82 1.87
N ASP A 26 -2.57 -9.03 2.15
CA ASP A 26 -1.77 -9.31 3.36
C ASP A 26 -0.33 -8.78 3.26
N GLU A 27 0.11 -8.48 2.03
CA GLU A 27 1.48 -8.03 1.74
C GLU A 27 1.71 -6.54 2.07
N ILE A 28 0.63 -5.78 2.30
CA ILE A 28 0.69 -4.33 2.42
C ILE A 28 0.16 -3.93 3.79
N GLU A 29 0.95 -3.18 4.52
CA GLU A 29 0.58 -2.64 5.83
C GLU A 29 -0.36 -1.44 5.71
N GLU A 30 -1.10 -1.16 6.76
CA GLU A 30 -1.98 0.00 6.87
C GLU A 30 -1.16 1.29 6.77
N GLY A 31 -1.70 2.28 6.05
CA GLY A 31 -1.07 3.57 5.80
C GLY A 31 -0.05 3.60 4.66
N LYS A 32 0.21 2.47 3.99
CA LYS A 32 1.11 2.45 2.84
C LYS A 32 0.41 2.80 1.53
N GLU A 33 1.15 3.46 0.64
CA GLU A 33 0.74 3.72 -0.74
C GLU A 33 0.90 2.46 -1.59
N VAL A 34 -0.08 2.25 -2.47
CA VAL A 34 -0.11 1.16 -3.45
C VAL A 34 -0.36 1.73 -4.82
N THR A 35 0.36 1.23 -5.80
CA THR A 35 0.15 1.60 -7.19
C THR A 35 -0.40 0.42 -7.98
N PHE A 36 -1.51 0.62 -8.67
CA PHE A 36 -2.12 -0.35 -9.54
C PHE A 36 -1.82 0.00 -10.99
N ASP A 37 -1.15 -0.91 -11.69
CA ASP A 37 -0.73 -0.74 -13.09
C ASP A 37 -1.77 -1.28 -14.08
N LYS A 38 -2.64 -2.19 -13.66
CA LYS A 38 -3.65 -2.81 -14.51
C LYS A 38 -4.91 -1.94 -14.63
N VAL A 39 -4.84 -0.90 -15.43
CA VAL A 39 -5.98 -0.03 -15.76
C VAL A 39 -6.54 -0.47 -17.11
N LEU A 40 -7.80 -0.89 -17.16
CA LEU A 40 -8.48 -1.38 -18.37
C LEU A 40 -9.13 -0.26 -19.16
N PHE A 41 -9.63 0.73 -18.44
CA PHE A 41 -10.43 1.81 -18.99
C PHE A 41 -10.16 3.12 -18.27
N LEU A 42 -10.13 4.21 -19.02
CA LEU A 42 -9.96 5.54 -18.49
C LEU A 42 -10.92 6.51 -19.19
N SER A 43 -11.59 7.35 -18.41
CA SER A 43 -12.47 8.41 -18.97
C SER A 43 -12.33 9.71 -18.19
N ASP A 44 -12.04 10.78 -18.95
CA ASP A 44 -11.96 12.15 -18.44
C ASP A 44 -13.24 12.94 -18.68
N GLY A 45 -14.34 12.27 -19.07
CA GLY A 45 -15.59 12.90 -19.44
C GLY A 45 -15.64 13.38 -20.90
N LYS A 46 -14.50 13.80 -21.49
CA LYS A 46 -14.40 14.22 -22.90
C LYS A 46 -13.71 13.19 -23.78
N LYS A 47 -12.74 12.49 -23.24
CA LYS A 47 -11.96 11.47 -23.92
C LYS A 47 -12.11 10.14 -23.19
N VAL A 48 -12.28 9.08 -23.97
CA VAL A 48 -12.35 7.71 -23.48
C VAL A 48 -11.19 6.95 -24.07
N THR A 49 -10.41 6.30 -23.22
CA THR A 49 -9.29 5.45 -23.63
C THR A 49 -9.56 4.04 -23.13
N ILE A 50 -9.60 3.10 -24.06
CA ILE A 50 -9.81 1.68 -23.78
C ILE A 50 -8.54 0.94 -24.16
N GLY A 51 -8.01 0.13 -23.25
CA GLY A 51 -6.91 -0.79 -23.56
C GLY A 51 -7.43 -2.12 -24.06
N GLU A 52 -6.74 -2.79 -24.94
CA GLU A 52 -7.05 -4.20 -25.27
C GLU A 52 -6.93 -5.07 -24.02
N ASP A 53 -5.76 -5.07 -23.39
CA ASP A 53 -5.54 -5.69 -22.06
C ASP A 53 -5.45 -4.62 -20.97
N THR A 54 -4.64 -3.59 -21.19
CA THR A 54 -4.44 -2.47 -20.25
C THR A 54 -4.15 -1.18 -21.01
N VAL A 55 -4.52 -0.06 -20.42
CA VAL A 55 -4.18 1.28 -20.94
C VAL A 55 -2.70 1.55 -20.66
N LYS A 56 -1.90 1.65 -21.73
CA LYS A 56 -0.46 1.89 -21.62
C LYS A 56 -0.16 3.20 -20.89
N GLY A 57 0.63 3.12 -19.82
CA GLY A 57 1.09 4.27 -19.04
C GLY A 57 0.08 4.83 -18.03
N ALA A 58 -1.12 4.27 -17.94
CA ALA A 58 -2.06 4.61 -16.87
C ALA A 58 -1.71 3.85 -15.59
N LYS A 59 -1.80 4.54 -14.45
CA LYS A 59 -1.58 4.00 -13.10
C LYS A 59 -2.55 4.64 -12.12
N VAL A 60 -2.98 3.88 -11.15
CA VAL A 60 -3.82 4.38 -10.05
C VAL A 60 -3.06 4.26 -8.75
N LYS A 61 -2.91 5.39 -8.05
CA LYS A 61 -2.34 5.45 -6.71
C LYS A 61 -3.46 5.41 -5.69
N ALA A 62 -3.26 4.57 -4.69
CA ALA A 62 -4.19 4.44 -3.56
C ALA A 62 -3.42 4.26 -2.26
N THR A 63 -4.01 4.68 -1.15
CA THR A 63 -3.50 4.47 0.20
C THR A 63 -4.36 3.46 0.93
N VAL A 64 -3.73 2.50 1.59
CA VAL A 64 -4.42 1.51 2.43
C VAL A 64 -4.85 2.16 3.73
N ILE A 65 -6.16 2.24 3.97
CA ILE A 65 -6.72 2.78 5.22
C ILE A 65 -6.67 1.73 6.33
N GLY A 66 -6.94 0.47 5.99
CA GLY A 66 -6.95 -0.60 6.98
C GLY A 66 -7.52 -1.91 6.47
N HIS A 67 -7.36 -2.93 7.27
CA HIS A 67 -7.84 -4.28 7.00
C HIS A 67 -9.02 -4.64 7.89
N GLY A 68 -9.99 -5.35 7.35
CA GLY A 68 -11.18 -5.73 8.09
C GLY A 68 -11.76 -7.08 7.68
N LYS A 69 -12.81 -7.48 8.37
CA LYS A 69 -13.62 -8.64 8.03
C LYS A 69 -15.07 -8.21 7.95
N SER A 70 -15.77 -8.66 6.92
CA SER A 70 -17.19 -8.39 6.72
C SER A 70 -18.07 -9.00 7.82
N LYS A 71 -19.34 -8.61 7.83
CA LYS A 71 -20.35 -9.24 8.69
C LYS A 71 -20.39 -10.74 8.41
N LYS A 72 -20.61 -11.53 9.47
CA LYS A 72 -20.72 -13.00 9.36
C LYS A 72 -21.94 -13.38 8.54
N ILE A 73 -21.72 -14.14 7.48
CA ILE A 73 -22.77 -14.75 6.68
C ILE A 73 -22.96 -16.17 7.16
N LEU A 74 -24.17 -16.52 7.55
CA LEU A 74 -24.52 -17.86 8.00
C LEU A 74 -24.98 -18.69 6.80
N VAL A 75 -24.28 -19.79 6.55
CA VAL A 75 -24.58 -20.74 5.48
C VAL A 75 -25.13 -22.00 6.13
N PHE A 76 -26.37 -22.33 5.82
CA PHE A 76 -27.05 -23.53 6.28
C PHE A 76 -27.22 -24.51 5.13
N LYS A 77 -26.73 -25.72 5.32
CA LYS A 77 -26.95 -26.85 4.41
C LYS A 77 -27.91 -27.85 5.04
N TYR A 78 -28.93 -28.19 4.30
CA TYR A 78 -29.94 -29.15 4.70
C TYR A 78 -30.27 -30.06 3.53
N LYS A 79 -30.42 -31.37 3.79
CA LYS A 79 -30.96 -32.35 2.83
C LYS A 79 -32.19 -33.03 3.43
N ALA A 80 -33.32 -32.91 2.72
CA ALA A 80 -34.51 -33.64 3.09
C ALA A 80 -34.25 -35.14 3.02
N LYS A 81 -34.91 -35.92 3.90
CA LYS A 81 -34.81 -37.38 3.98
C LYS A 81 -33.39 -37.91 4.33
N LYS A 82 -32.41 -37.05 4.52
CA LYS A 82 -31.07 -37.43 5.01
C LYS A 82 -30.74 -36.57 6.23
N ASN A 83 -30.18 -37.15 7.25
CA ASN A 83 -29.87 -36.46 8.50
C ASN A 83 -28.65 -35.54 8.35
N GLU A 84 -28.64 -34.70 7.29
CA GLU A 84 -27.57 -33.72 7.01
C GLU A 84 -28.06 -32.31 7.32
N ARG A 85 -27.57 -31.78 8.46
CA ARG A 85 -27.77 -30.39 8.87
C ARG A 85 -26.41 -29.80 9.24
N LYS A 86 -25.93 -28.82 8.47
CA LYS A 86 -24.66 -28.15 8.76
C LYS A 86 -24.85 -26.65 8.68
N MET A 87 -24.47 -25.94 9.73
CA MET A 87 -24.41 -24.50 9.76
C MET A 87 -22.94 -24.05 9.79
N ARG A 88 -22.56 -23.18 8.87
CA ARG A 88 -21.24 -22.58 8.79
C ARG A 88 -21.37 -21.08 8.71
N GLY A 89 -20.45 -20.36 9.36
CA GLY A 89 -20.35 -18.92 9.22
C GLY A 89 -19.12 -18.55 8.41
N HIS A 90 -19.28 -17.61 7.48
CA HIS A 90 -18.17 -17.04 6.70
C HIS A 90 -18.06 -15.55 6.95
N ARG A 91 -16.82 -15.03 7.10
CA ARG A 91 -16.51 -13.61 7.10
C ARG A 91 -15.45 -13.36 6.05
N GLN A 92 -15.81 -12.59 5.02
CA GLN A 92 -14.87 -12.23 3.97
C GLN A 92 -13.88 -11.19 4.52
N PRO A 93 -12.56 -11.47 4.51
CA PRO A 93 -11.56 -10.45 4.80
C PRO A 93 -11.47 -9.48 3.62
N TYR A 94 -11.30 -8.20 3.92
CA TYR A 94 -11.13 -7.14 2.93
C TYR A 94 -10.06 -6.14 3.36
N THR A 95 -9.57 -5.40 2.39
CA THR A 95 -8.74 -4.21 2.58
C THR A 95 -9.52 -3.00 2.12
N LYS A 96 -9.55 -1.95 2.93
CA LYS A 96 -10.13 -0.66 2.62
C LYS A 96 -9.04 0.24 2.06
N ILE A 97 -9.21 0.69 0.82
CA ILE A 97 -8.27 1.58 0.15
C ILE A 97 -8.96 2.89 -0.22
N GLN A 98 -8.20 3.97 -0.18
CA GLN A 98 -8.60 5.27 -0.68
C GLN A 98 -7.82 5.58 -1.95
N ILE A 99 -8.54 5.91 -3.01
CA ILE A 99 -7.93 6.31 -4.28
C ILE A 99 -7.47 7.76 -4.15
N GLU A 100 -6.19 8.01 -4.33
CA GLU A 100 -5.63 9.35 -4.26
C GLU A 100 -5.64 10.02 -5.62
N LYS A 101 -5.02 9.37 -6.61
CA LYS A 101 -4.84 9.95 -7.93
C LYS A 101 -4.84 8.90 -9.03
N ILE A 102 -5.47 9.25 -10.14
CA ILE A 102 -5.43 8.50 -11.39
C ILE A 102 -4.40 9.18 -12.30
N MET A 103 -3.31 8.50 -12.60
CA MET A 103 -2.20 9.00 -13.43
C MET A 103 -2.37 8.48 -14.86
N THR A 104 -2.24 9.36 -15.82
CA THR A 104 -2.20 9.03 -17.24
C THR A 104 -0.78 9.10 -17.79
N SER A 105 -0.56 8.58 -18.99
CA SER A 105 0.72 8.71 -19.68
C SER A 105 1.13 10.18 -19.91
N ALA A 106 0.16 11.08 -20.04
CA ALA A 106 0.39 12.51 -20.22
C ALA A 106 0.93 13.17 -18.93
N ASP A 107 0.53 12.69 -17.76
CA ASP A 107 1.01 13.23 -16.48
C ASP A 107 2.46 12.84 -16.19
N LYS A 108 2.92 11.74 -16.75
CA LYS A 108 4.32 11.29 -16.63
C LYS A 108 5.27 12.19 -17.41
N ALA A 109 4.84 12.67 -18.58
CA ALA A 109 5.64 13.60 -19.41
C ALA A 109 5.83 14.96 -18.71
N LYS A 110 4.80 15.49 -18.04
CA LYS A 110 4.90 16.76 -17.30
C LYS A 110 5.82 16.70 -16.08
N LYS A 111 5.99 15.52 -15.45
CA LYS A 111 6.84 15.39 -14.26
C LYS A 111 8.32 15.23 -14.61
N THR A 112 8.65 14.76 -15.81
CA THR A 112 10.04 14.70 -16.28
C THR A 112 10.55 16.08 -16.75
N GLU A 113 9.70 16.93 -17.30
CA GLU A 113 10.11 18.29 -17.71
C GLU A 113 10.32 19.25 -16.53
N SER A 114 9.73 18.97 -15.35
CA SER A 114 9.93 19.76 -14.14
C SER A 114 11.08 19.32 -13.26
N ALA A 115 11.72 18.19 -13.56
CA ALA A 115 12.86 17.64 -12.80
C ALA A 115 14.23 17.98 -13.43
N ASP A 116 14.26 18.30 -14.73
CA ASP A 116 15.50 18.64 -15.46
C ASP A 116 15.92 20.12 -15.37
N SER A 117 15.15 20.97 -14.72
CA SER A 117 15.48 22.40 -14.61
C SER A 117 16.07 22.82 -13.25
N LYS A 118 16.56 21.88 -12.44
CA LYS A 118 17.17 22.20 -11.12
C LYS A 118 18.54 21.58 -10.83
N SER A 119 19.29 21.19 -11.84
CA SER A 119 20.64 20.63 -11.64
C SER A 119 21.73 21.27 -12.53
N ASP A 120 21.70 22.59 -12.69
CA ASP A 120 22.87 23.31 -13.17
C ASP A 120 22.93 24.65 -12.45
N VAL A 121 23.63 24.70 -11.37
CA VAL A 121 24.50 25.79 -10.85
C VAL A 121 25.01 25.37 -9.48
N LYS A 122 26.19 24.84 -9.38
CA LYS A 122 27.27 25.19 -8.47
C LYS A 122 28.24 24.06 -8.26
N VAL A 123 29.14 23.94 -9.17
CA VAL A 123 30.47 23.37 -8.91
C VAL A 123 31.43 24.51 -9.18
N GLU A 124 31.99 25.09 -8.18
CA GLU A 124 33.40 25.45 -8.11
C GLU A 124 33.73 26.07 -6.77
N GLU A 125 34.88 25.65 -6.30
CA GLU A 125 35.77 26.27 -5.32
C GLU A 125 35.56 26.01 -3.82
N LYS A 126 36.22 25.08 -3.20
CA LYS A 126 37.50 25.37 -2.53
C LYS A 126 38.15 24.11 -1.97
N LYS A 127 39.31 23.85 -2.52
CA LYS A 127 40.35 22.96 -2.02
C LYS A 127 41.02 23.62 -0.83
N GLU A 128 41.44 22.79 0.11
CA GLU A 128 42.65 22.98 0.95
C GLU A 128 42.42 22.98 2.47
N THR A 129 43.15 22.05 3.03
CA THR A 129 43.95 21.99 4.28
C THR A 129 43.16 21.66 5.54
N THR A 130 43.53 20.74 6.39
CA THR A 130 44.75 20.05 6.88
C THR A 130 44.31 19.06 7.95
N LYS A 131 44.66 17.82 7.90
CA LYS A 131 45.65 17.04 8.65
C LYS A 131 45.71 17.20 10.17
N LYS A 132 45.71 16.02 10.87
CA LYS A 132 46.18 15.72 12.24
C LYS A 132 45.14 15.98 13.36
N THR A 133 44.92 15.12 14.33
CA THR A 133 45.74 14.15 15.06
C THR A 133 44.83 13.37 16.00
N SER A 134 44.93 12.08 15.99
CA SER A 134 45.24 11.10 17.04
C SER A 134 44.52 11.14 18.39
N THR A 135 44.18 9.96 18.78
CA THR A 135 44.47 9.22 20.02
C THR A 135 43.40 9.19 21.11
N SER A 136 42.85 8.00 21.27
CA SER A 136 42.98 7.13 22.43
C SER A 136 42.08 7.34 23.65
N ALA A 137 41.57 6.26 24.08
CA ALA A 137 41.39 5.68 25.40
C ALA A 137 39.91 5.30 25.67
N LYS A 138 39.52 4.02 25.56
CA LYS A 138 39.73 2.90 26.50
C LYS A 138 39.22 3.17 27.92
N LYS A 139 38.16 2.48 28.32
CA LYS A 139 38.02 1.75 29.60
C LYS A 139 36.51 1.59 29.92
N THR A 140 36.00 0.40 29.81
CA THR A 140 35.85 -0.71 30.76
C THR A 140 34.89 -0.50 31.92
N VAL A 141 34.04 -1.54 32.05
CA VAL A 141 33.65 -2.26 33.31
C VAL A 141 32.41 -1.64 34.00
N ALA A 142 31.42 -2.32 34.46
CA ALA A 142 31.06 -3.68 34.80
C ALA A 142 29.57 -3.69 35.17
N THR A 143 28.89 -4.74 34.84
CA THR A 143 28.29 -5.73 35.74
C THR A 143 27.62 -5.21 37.03
N THR A 144 26.35 -5.42 37.18
CA THR A 144 25.84 -6.09 38.36
C THR A 144 24.45 -6.66 38.15
N LYS A 145 24.39 -7.91 38.34
CA LYS A 145 23.40 -8.92 38.63
C LYS A 145 22.72 -8.67 39.97
N LYS A 146 21.39 -8.93 40.10
CA LYS A 146 20.78 -9.62 41.26
C LYS A 146 19.27 -9.48 41.13
N THR A 147 18.54 -10.51 40.83
CA THR A 147 18.05 -11.65 41.65
C THR A 147 17.19 -11.23 42.85
N THR A 148 16.08 -11.83 42.88
CA THR A 148 15.24 -12.41 43.94
C THR A 148 13.85 -11.82 43.93
N LYS A 149 12.86 -12.65 43.79
CA LYS A 149 12.23 -13.74 44.54
C LYS A 149 10.87 -13.28 45.09
N LYS A 150 9.82 -13.99 44.64
CA LYS A 150 8.82 -14.71 45.46
C LYS A 150 7.93 -13.89 46.40
N GLU A 151 6.67 -14.04 46.32
CA GLU A 151 5.68 -14.78 47.10
C GLU A 151 4.30 -14.27 46.72
N GLU A 152 3.41 -15.06 46.20
CA GLU A 152 2.46 -16.00 46.83
C GLU A 152 1.38 -15.38 47.71
N THR A 153 0.16 -15.84 47.44
CA THR A 153 -1.06 -15.88 48.24
C THR A 153 -1.96 -14.64 48.19
N LYS A 154 -3.17 -14.72 47.63
CA LYS A 154 -4.35 -15.47 48.13
C LYS A 154 -5.43 -15.46 47.05
#